data_8b9a105d1427915afd218e536ce3d998
#
_entry.id   8b9a105d1427915afd218e536ce3d998
#
_cell.length_a   1.000
_cell.length_b   1.000
_cell.length_c   1.000
_cell.angle_alpha   90.00
_cell.angle_beta   90.00
_cell.angle_gamma   90.00
#
_symmetry.space_group_name_H-M   'P 1'
#
loop_
_entity.id
_entity.type
_entity.pdbx_description
1 polymer ?
#
loop_
_entity_poly.entity_id
_entity_poly.type
_entity_poly.pdbx_seq_one_letter_code
_entity_poly.pdbx_strand_id
1 'polypeptide(L)'
;MYYRDIGICRKFLLGGSSLASGDKNILVLASDKDEQPGGGVDMAYMVKLKNGTIANYTPVYPGGMTHPTKQALGGLEGPMRLHDCLWDGPEQGMEYAKEIVEYNTGMHADAVVIIYDDGLDAIIDSIRPLKVDGVVTNLSSVDIVRQNDNYAGYAGRDSGITGNMSRGDAVLVLVKALSEASKDPIKKDTMTKVAIEEYSKGNIVMSPSGSFIKLMATKGFESLS
;
A
#
# COMPACT_ATOMS: atom_id res chain seq x y z
N MET A 1 -31.24 24.48 -33.30
CA MET A 1 -31.50 23.28 -32.50
C MET A 1 -30.18 22.55 -32.32
N TYR A 2 -29.55 22.69 -31.18
CA TYR A 2 -28.17 22.28 -30.93
C TYR A 2 -28.13 20.89 -30.28
N TYR A 3 -27.51 19.94 -30.94
CA TYR A 3 -26.97 18.73 -30.31
C TYR A 3 -25.47 18.87 -30.28
N ARG A 4 -24.92 19.21 -29.15
CA ARG A 4 -23.49 19.10 -28.84
C ARG A 4 -23.34 18.46 -27.45
N ASP A 5 -22.35 17.56 -27.38
CA ASP A 5 -21.70 17.06 -26.20
C ASP A 5 -22.34 15.91 -25.40
N ILE A 6 -22.33 14.72 -26.01
CA ILE A 6 -22.29 13.44 -25.26
C ILE A 6 -20.90 12.75 -25.37
N GLY A 7 -19.90 13.47 -25.88
CA GLY A 7 -18.58 12.90 -26.17
C GLY A 7 -17.60 12.81 -24.97
N ILE A 8 -17.83 13.59 -23.93
CA ILE A 8 -16.82 13.77 -22.86
C ILE A 8 -16.93 12.70 -21.76
N CYS A 9 -18.10 12.15 -21.50
CA CYS A 9 -18.29 11.15 -20.45
C CYS A 9 -17.77 9.74 -20.79
N ARG A 10 -17.53 9.44 -22.06
CA ARG A 10 -17.06 8.09 -22.49
C ARG A 10 -15.56 7.86 -22.35
N LYS A 11 -14.75 8.92 -22.31
CA LYS A 11 -13.29 8.78 -22.16
C LYS A 11 -12.83 8.49 -20.74
N PHE A 12 -13.61 8.85 -19.73
CA PHE A 12 -13.29 8.56 -18.31
C PHE A 12 -13.62 7.13 -17.89
N LEU A 13 -14.40 6.37 -18.65
CA LEU A 13 -14.84 5.01 -18.31
C LEU A 13 -14.04 3.89 -18.97
N LEU A 14 -13.11 4.18 -19.89
CA LEU A 14 -12.43 3.15 -20.71
C LEU A 14 -10.89 3.16 -20.63
N GLY A 15 -10.28 3.84 -19.71
CA GLY A 15 -8.82 4.12 -19.72
C GLY A 15 -7.98 3.43 -18.66
N GLY A 16 -8.39 2.32 -18.06
CA GLY A 16 -7.52 1.56 -17.17
C GLY A 16 -7.68 0.07 -17.41
N SER A 17 -6.58 -0.65 -17.69
CA SER A 17 -6.61 -2.10 -17.77
C SER A 17 -7.15 -2.65 -16.46
N SER A 18 -8.15 -3.54 -16.52
CA SER A 18 -8.73 -4.12 -15.31
C SER A 18 -7.65 -4.88 -14.52
N LEU A 19 -7.44 -4.52 -13.26
CA LEU A 19 -6.54 -5.24 -12.35
C LEU A 19 -7.03 -6.66 -12.06
N ALA A 20 -8.29 -6.96 -12.39
CA ALA A 20 -8.89 -8.27 -12.19
C ALA A 20 -8.56 -9.27 -13.30
N SER A 21 -7.87 -8.86 -14.37
CA SER A 21 -7.57 -9.72 -15.52
C SER A 21 -6.10 -9.67 -15.93
N GLY A 22 -5.58 -10.83 -16.33
CA GLY A 22 -4.18 -10.98 -16.74
C GLY A 22 -3.17 -10.82 -15.60
N ASP A 23 -1.91 -10.66 -15.99
CA ASP A 23 -0.82 -10.36 -15.05
C ASP A 23 -0.73 -8.86 -14.83
N LYS A 24 -0.75 -8.42 -13.57
CA LYS A 24 -0.70 -7.01 -13.16
C LYS A 24 0.24 -6.83 -11.98
N ASN A 25 0.91 -5.69 -11.93
CA ASN A 25 1.74 -5.31 -10.80
C ASN A 25 1.13 -4.12 -10.08
N ILE A 26 0.99 -4.22 -8.77
CA ILE A 26 0.58 -3.11 -7.90
C ILE A 26 1.74 -2.74 -7.01
N LEU A 27 2.15 -1.49 -7.03
CA LEU A 27 3.06 -0.94 -6.04
C LEU A 27 2.26 -0.55 -4.80
N VAL A 28 2.51 -1.24 -3.70
CA VAL A 28 1.89 -0.97 -2.39
C VAL A 28 2.85 -0.16 -1.56
N LEU A 29 2.40 0.99 -1.08
CA LEU A 29 3.13 1.88 -0.18
C LEU A 29 2.45 1.86 1.19
N ALA A 30 3.17 1.45 2.22
CA ALA A 30 2.75 1.66 3.60
C ALA A 30 3.35 2.98 4.09
N SER A 31 2.49 3.87 4.60
CA SER A 31 2.88 5.24 4.91
C SER A 31 2.34 5.68 6.27
N ASP A 32 3.17 6.38 7.01
CA ASP A 32 2.76 7.14 8.20
C ASP A 32 2.18 8.48 7.73
N LYS A 33 0.89 8.69 8.00
CA LYS A 33 0.16 9.91 7.60
C LYS A 33 0.58 11.13 8.41
N ASP A 34 1.01 10.92 9.63
CA ASP A 34 1.34 12.00 10.59
C ASP A 34 2.79 12.46 10.46
N GLU A 35 3.61 11.80 9.66
CA GLU A 35 4.98 12.20 9.41
C GLU A 35 5.00 13.50 8.58
N GLN A 36 5.56 14.55 9.17
CA GLN A 36 5.66 15.86 8.50
C GLN A 36 6.78 15.87 7.45
N PRO A 37 6.60 16.60 6.34
CA PRO A 37 5.52 17.55 6.04
C PRO A 37 4.33 17.00 5.27
N GLY A 38 4.30 15.74 4.88
CA GLY A 38 3.22 15.23 4.04
C GLY A 38 3.08 13.70 4.04
N GLY A 39 3.57 13.03 5.07
CA GLY A 39 3.62 11.58 5.18
C GLY A 39 4.94 10.99 4.68
N GLY A 40 5.37 9.90 5.29
CA GLY A 40 6.56 9.16 4.93
C GLY A 40 6.24 7.76 4.42
N VAL A 41 6.88 7.32 3.36
CA VAL A 41 6.79 5.93 2.90
C VAL A 41 7.73 5.07 3.73
N ASP A 42 7.19 4.33 4.67
CA ASP A 42 7.96 3.43 5.52
C ASP A 42 8.37 2.16 4.81
N MET A 43 7.47 1.59 4.02
CA MET A 43 7.69 0.36 3.28
C MET A 43 6.98 0.38 1.92
N ALA A 44 7.58 -0.30 0.95
CA ALA A 44 6.97 -0.51 -0.35
C ALA A 44 7.11 -1.97 -0.80
N TYR A 45 6.10 -2.45 -1.51
CA TYR A 45 6.05 -3.79 -2.09
C TYR A 45 5.55 -3.75 -3.52
N MET A 46 6.18 -4.51 -4.40
CA MET A 46 5.60 -4.86 -5.68
C MET A 46 4.78 -6.13 -5.51
N VAL A 47 3.47 -6.01 -5.64
CA VAL A 47 2.53 -7.13 -5.56
C VAL A 47 2.13 -7.55 -6.96
N LYS A 48 2.45 -8.78 -7.33
CA LYS A 48 2.03 -9.36 -8.61
C LYS A 48 0.65 -10.00 -8.46
N LEU A 49 -0.29 -9.55 -9.27
CA LEU A 49 -1.60 -10.18 -9.43
C LEU A 49 -1.61 -11.07 -10.67
N LYS A 50 -2.31 -12.19 -10.56
CA LYS A 50 -2.71 -13.03 -11.68
C LYS A 50 -4.23 -13.15 -11.65
N ASN A 51 -4.90 -12.59 -12.65
CA ASN A 51 -6.35 -12.51 -12.70
C ASN A 51 -6.95 -11.96 -11.39
N GLY A 52 -6.38 -10.84 -10.89
CA GLY A 52 -6.81 -10.17 -9.67
C GLY A 52 -6.52 -10.90 -8.35
N THR A 53 -5.83 -12.04 -8.39
CA THR A 53 -5.40 -12.77 -7.18
C THR A 53 -3.91 -12.55 -6.95
N ILE A 54 -3.52 -12.32 -5.71
CA ILE A 54 -2.10 -12.15 -5.35
C ILE A 54 -1.35 -13.45 -5.66
N ALA A 55 -0.41 -13.37 -6.59
CA ALA A 55 0.46 -14.48 -6.98
C ALA A 55 1.81 -14.42 -6.27
N ASN A 56 2.34 -13.22 -6.07
CA ASN A 56 3.63 -12.99 -5.41
C ASN A 56 3.72 -11.56 -4.91
N TYR A 57 4.64 -11.29 -3.99
CA TYR A 57 5.02 -9.95 -3.56
C TYR A 57 6.53 -9.88 -3.31
N THR A 58 7.12 -8.72 -3.62
CA THR A 58 8.55 -8.47 -3.50
C THR A 58 8.75 -7.14 -2.78
N PRO A 59 9.51 -7.08 -1.68
CA PRO A 59 9.91 -5.81 -1.07
C PRO A 59 10.71 -4.98 -2.08
N VAL A 60 10.37 -3.70 -2.23
CA VAL A 60 11.06 -2.78 -3.14
C VAL A 60 11.67 -1.58 -2.43
N TYR A 61 11.32 -1.40 -1.16
CA TYR A 61 11.96 -0.44 -0.29
C TYR A 61 13.11 -1.10 0.46
N PRO A 62 14.29 -0.72 0.24
CA PRO A 62 15.18 -0.15 1.24
C PRO A 62 15.51 1.29 0.90
N GLY A 63 15.91 2.05 1.92
CA GLY A 63 16.37 3.41 1.75
C GLY A 63 17.44 3.53 0.67
N GLY A 64 17.47 4.70 0.03
CA GLY A 64 18.41 4.97 -1.05
C GLY A 64 17.80 4.95 -2.45
N MET A 65 16.57 4.47 -2.64
CA MET A 65 15.87 4.63 -3.92
C MET A 65 15.53 6.10 -4.15
N THR A 66 15.97 6.63 -5.28
CA THR A 66 15.81 8.04 -5.63
C THR A 66 15.22 8.21 -7.02
N HIS A 67 14.55 9.35 -7.19
CA HIS A 67 14.02 9.75 -8.48
C HIS A 67 15.16 10.10 -9.44
N PRO A 68 15.09 9.70 -10.73
CA PRO A 68 16.16 9.94 -11.68
C PRO A 68 16.43 11.42 -11.98
N THR A 69 15.44 12.30 -11.87
CA THR A 69 15.53 13.69 -12.29
C THR A 69 14.95 14.71 -11.33
N LYS A 70 14.09 14.29 -10.39
CA LYS A 70 13.43 15.22 -9.44
C LYS A 70 14.33 15.46 -8.22
N GLN A 71 14.38 16.71 -7.80
CA GLN A 71 15.01 17.11 -6.55
C GLN A 71 14.09 16.86 -5.37
N ALA A 72 14.68 16.67 -4.20
CA ALA A 72 13.94 16.50 -2.95
C ALA A 72 13.01 17.70 -2.70
N LEU A 73 11.86 17.42 -2.08
CA LEU A 73 10.87 18.41 -1.69
C LEU A 73 11.22 19.06 -0.34
N GLY A 74 10.49 20.12 0.02
CA GLY A 74 10.60 20.74 1.34
C GLY A 74 11.94 21.43 1.63
N GLY A 75 12.72 21.78 0.60
CA GLY A 75 14.02 22.44 0.78
C GLY A 75 15.17 21.48 1.15
N LEU A 76 14.96 20.19 1.08
CA LEU A 76 16.03 19.19 1.23
C LEU A 76 16.97 19.20 0.01
N GLU A 77 18.24 18.92 0.24
CA GLU A 77 19.21 18.78 -0.83
C GLU A 77 19.23 17.36 -1.42
N GLY A 78 19.59 17.28 -2.72
CA GLY A 78 19.76 16.03 -3.44
C GLY A 78 18.50 15.53 -4.14
N PRO A 79 18.54 14.31 -4.71
CA PRO A 79 17.41 13.75 -5.43
C PRO A 79 16.29 13.35 -4.49
N MET A 80 15.04 13.44 -4.99
CA MET A 80 13.86 12.99 -4.24
C MET A 80 14.00 11.51 -3.89
N ARG A 81 13.74 11.16 -2.65
CA ARG A 81 13.75 9.78 -2.16
C ARG A 81 12.35 9.18 -2.19
N LEU A 82 12.27 7.85 -2.28
CA LEU A 82 10.99 7.15 -2.20
C LEU A 82 10.25 7.46 -0.88
N HIS A 83 10.97 7.56 0.23
CA HIS A 83 10.42 7.93 1.54
C HIS A 83 9.65 9.26 1.50
N ASP A 84 10.18 10.26 0.79
CA ASP A 84 9.69 11.65 0.81
C ASP A 84 8.72 11.96 -0.36
N CYS A 85 8.41 10.96 -1.20
CA CYS A 85 7.68 11.21 -2.44
C CYS A 85 6.24 11.68 -2.25
N LEU A 86 5.63 11.46 -1.08
CA LEU A 86 4.25 11.85 -0.78
C LEU A 86 4.09 13.31 -0.32
N TRP A 87 5.18 14.05 -0.14
CA TRP A 87 5.13 15.44 0.37
C TRP A 87 4.45 16.44 -0.57
N ASP A 88 4.27 16.08 -1.83
CA ASP A 88 3.51 16.88 -2.83
C ASP A 88 2.06 16.38 -2.99
N GLY A 89 1.58 15.64 -1.99
CA GLY A 89 0.27 15.02 -1.96
C GLY A 89 0.24 13.60 -2.55
N PRO A 90 -0.79 12.82 -2.20
CA PRO A 90 -0.82 11.40 -2.53
C PRO A 90 -0.90 11.11 -4.03
N GLU A 91 -1.63 11.92 -4.81
CA GLU A 91 -1.79 11.70 -6.25
C GLU A 91 -0.45 11.84 -6.98
N GLN A 92 0.25 12.96 -6.77
CA GLN A 92 1.55 13.22 -7.38
C GLN A 92 2.62 12.29 -6.80
N GLY A 93 2.54 12.02 -5.51
CA GLY A 93 3.47 11.11 -4.82
C GLY A 93 3.42 9.69 -5.35
N MET A 94 2.25 9.18 -5.72
CA MET A 94 2.10 7.87 -6.34
C MET A 94 2.79 7.78 -7.71
N GLU A 95 2.74 8.84 -8.51
CA GLU A 95 3.47 8.89 -9.78
C GLU A 95 4.99 8.94 -9.54
N TYR A 96 5.46 9.75 -8.59
CA TYR A 96 6.87 9.77 -8.22
C TYR A 96 7.35 8.41 -7.69
N ALA A 97 6.57 7.75 -6.84
CA ALA A 97 6.92 6.43 -6.32
C ALA A 97 7.07 5.41 -7.45
N LYS A 98 6.16 5.43 -8.42
CA LYS A 98 6.20 4.57 -9.59
C LYS A 98 7.46 4.80 -10.43
N GLU A 99 7.79 6.07 -10.74
CA GLU A 99 8.98 6.45 -11.48
C GLU A 99 10.27 6.05 -10.74
N ILE A 100 10.31 6.27 -9.40
CA ILE A 100 11.45 5.88 -8.56
C ILE A 100 11.66 4.37 -8.59
N VAL A 101 10.60 3.59 -8.36
CA VAL A 101 10.70 2.14 -8.30
C VAL A 101 11.07 1.57 -9.66
N GLU A 102 10.45 2.03 -10.74
CA GLU A 102 10.77 1.58 -12.09
C GLU A 102 12.24 1.88 -12.46
N TYR A 103 12.72 3.08 -12.17
CA TYR A 103 14.10 3.48 -12.44
C TYR A 103 15.12 2.64 -11.66
N ASN A 104 14.87 2.39 -10.36
CA ASN A 104 15.85 1.71 -9.51
C ASN A 104 15.81 0.18 -9.61
N THR A 105 14.67 -0.41 -10.03
CA THR A 105 14.45 -1.85 -10.02
C THR A 105 14.11 -2.46 -11.36
N GLY A 106 13.72 -1.64 -12.34
CA GLY A 106 13.17 -2.09 -13.62
C GLY A 106 11.75 -2.67 -13.52
N MET A 107 11.12 -2.66 -12.35
CA MET A 107 9.77 -3.18 -12.16
C MET A 107 8.73 -2.11 -12.48
N HIS A 108 7.89 -2.37 -13.48
CA HIS A 108 6.78 -1.49 -13.85
C HIS A 108 5.55 -1.79 -13.00
N ALA A 109 4.86 -0.74 -12.52
CA ALA A 109 3.59 -0.86 -11.80
C ALA A 109 2.40 -0.41 -12.68
N ASP A 110 1.38 -1.26 -12.79
CA ASP A 110 0.09 -0.95 -13.44
C ASP A 110 -0.77 -0.03 -12.56
N ALA A 111 -0.58 -0.09 -11.25
CA ALA A 111 -1.28 0.72 -10.26
C ALA A 111 -0.40 0.95 -9.03
N VAL A 112 -0.71 2.00 -8.27
CA VAL A 112 -0.10 2.28 -6.97
C VAL A 112 -1.20 2.40 -5.94
N VAL A 113 -1.01 1.82 -4.77
CA VAL A 113 -1.88 1.97 -3.61
C VAL A 113 -1.08 2.43 -2.40
N ILE A 114 -1.57 3.47 -1.72
CA ILE A 114 -1.09 3.89 -0.42
C ILE A 114 -2.03 3.32 0.63
N ILE A 115 -1.48 2.69 1.65
CA ILE A 115 -2.21 2.25 2.83
C ILE A 115 -1.58 2.98 4.01
N TYR A 116 -2.33 3.90 4.59
CA TYR A 116 -1.93 4.57 5.81
C TYR A 116 -2.11 3.64 7.01
N ASP A 117 -1.36 3.90 8.08
CA ASP A 117 -1.38 3.14 9.33
C ASP A 117 -2.79 2.97 9.91
N ASP A 118 -3.59 4.05 9.97
CA ASP A 118 -5.00 3.99 10.38
C ASP A 118 -5.83 2.98 9.59
N GLY A 119 -5.66 2.96 8.27
CA GLY A 119 -6.37 2.03 7.38
C GLY A 119 -5.94 0.58 7.58
N LEU A 120 -4.64 0.36 7.82
CA LEU A 120 -4.11 -0.96 8.08
C LEU A 120 -4.55 -1.48 9.45
N ASP A 121 -4.54 -0.62 10.48
CA ASP A 121 -4.99 -0.96 11.83
C ASP A 121 -6.49 -1.27 11.87
N ALA A 122 -7.32 -0.52 11.16
CA ALA A 122 -8.74 -0.81 11.02
C ALA A 122 -8.98 -2.22 10.43
N ILE A 123 -8.21 -2.61 9.42
CA ILE A 123 -8.27 -3.96 8.84
C ILE A 123 -7.87 -5.01 9.88
N ILE A 124 -6.76 -4.80 10.60
CA ILE A 124 -6.28 -5.71 11.65
C ILE A 124 -7.33 -5.88 12.75
N ASP A 125 -7.89 -4.79 13.23
CA ASP A 125 -8.87 -4.80 14.30
C ASP A 125 -10.15 -5.55 13.92
N SER A 126 -10.53 -5.49 12.67
CA SER A 126 -11.72 -6.16 12.15
C SER A 126 -11.64 -7.70 12.16
N ILE A 127 -10.45 -8.25 12.20
CA ILE A 127 -10.21 -9.70 12.10
C ILE A 127 -9.55 -10.31 13.34
N ARG A 128 -9.53 -9.56 14.45
CA ARG A 128 -8.96 -10.06 15.70
C ARG A 128 -9.69 -11.33 16.18
N PRO A 129 -9.01 -12.24 16.88
CA PRO A 129 -7.59 -12.13 17.22
C PRO A 129 -6.69 -12.38 16.01
N LEU A 130 -5.72 -11.47 15.82
CA LEU A 130 -4.67 -11.64 14.82
C LEU A 130 -3.56 -12.51 15.43
N LYS A 131 -3.01 -13.43 14.63
CA LYS A 131 -1.84 -14.22 15.01
C LYS A 131 -0.62 -13.75 14.24
N VAL A 132 0.47 -13.48 14.96
CA VAL A 132 1.78 -13.19 14.40
C VAL A 132 2.70 -14.33 14.83
N ASP A 133 3.29 -15.04 13.88
CA ASP A 133 4.09 -16.25 14.11
C ASP A 133 3.41 -17.27 15.05
N GLY A 134 2.09 -17.43 14.88
CA GLY A 134 1.28 -18.36 15.69
C GLY A 134 0.82 -17.81 17.05
N VAL A 135 1.34 -16.66 17.48
CA VAL A 135 1.00 -16.03 18.76
C VAL A 135 -0.12 -14.99 18.56
N VAL A 136 -1.16 -15.07 19.37
CA VAL A 136 -2.25 -14.08 19.39
C VAL A 136 -1.71 -12.73 19.87
N THR A 137 -2.03 -11.66 19.14
CA THR A 137 -1.60 -10.28 19.46
C THR A 137 -2.77 -9.31 19.39
N ASN A 138 -2.73 -8.29 20.27
CA ASN A 138 -3.62 -7.12 20.23
C ASN A 138 -2.86 -5.86 19.78
N LEU A 139 -1.62 -6.00 19.34
CA LEU A 139 -0.79 -4.90 18.90
C LEU A 139 -1.32 -4.28 17.61
N SER A 140 -1.02 -2.99 17.40
CA SER A 140 -1.23 -2.29 16.12
C SER A 140 -0.24 -2.77 15.06
N SER A 141 -0.47 -2.38 13.80
CA SER A 141 0.47 -2.66 12.71
C SER A 141 1.86 -2.11 12.98
N VAL A 142 1.93 -0.88 13.48
CA VAL A 142 3.18 -0.21 13.85
C VAL A 142 3.89 -0.96 14.97
N ASP A 143 3.17 -1.40 16.01
CA ASP A 143 3.74 -2.17 17.12
C ASP A 143 4.28 -3.52 16.67
N ILE A 144 3.53 -4.24 15.81
CA ILE A 144 3.97 -5.53 15.27
C ILE A 144 5.30 -5.37 14.51
N VAL A 145 5.38 -4.34 13.67
CA VAL A 145 6.61 -4.05 12.93
C VAL A 145 7.75 -3.68 13.89
N ARG A 146 7.51 -2.76 14.82
CA ARG A 146 8.52 -2.32 15.79
C ARG A 146 9.03 -3.46 16.68
N GLN A 147 8.19 -4.40 17.06
CA GLN A 147 8.62 -5.56 17.87
C GLN A 147 9.58 -6.47 17.13
N ASN A 148 9.55 -6.50 15.82
CA ASN A 148 10.38 -7.37 15.00
C ASN A 148 11.55 -6.63 14.33
N ASP A 149 11.48 -5.31 14.20
CA ASP A 149 12.48 -4.47 13.54
C ASP A 149 13.62 -4.10 14.49
N ASN A 150 14.86 -4.29 14.04
CA ASN A 150 16.07 -3.88 14.77
C ASN A 150 16.33 -2.36 14.73
N TYR A 151 15.60 -1.62 13.91
CA TYR A 151 15.67 -0.16 13.81
C TYR A 151 14.77 0.57 14.83
N ALA A 152 14.03 -0.15 15.66
CA ALA A 152 13.09 0.44 16.62
C ALA A 152 13.74 1.47 17.58
N GLY A 153 15.05 1.42 17.78
CA GLY A 153 15.82 2.36 18.62
C GLY A 153 16.37 3.59 17.92
N TYR A 154 16.13 3.76 16.62
CA TYR A 154 16.67 4.90 15.88
C TYR A 154 15.87 6.17 16.17
N ALA A 155 16.60 7.30 16.34
CA ALA A 155 16.05 8.64 16.55
C ALA A 155 15.33 8.92 17.89
N GLY A 156 15.71 8.26 19.00
CA GLY A 156 15.18 8.62 20.34
C GLY A 156 13.71 8.27 20.55
N ARG A 157 13.10 7.49 19.66
CA ARG A 157 11.81 6.88 19.91
C ARG A 157 11.97 5.85 21.02
N ASP A 158 11.04 5.83 21.96
CA ASP A 158 11.03 4.90 23.10
C ASP A 158 11.04 3.47 22.56
N SER A 159 12.23 2.89 22.58
CA SER A 159 12.55 1.64 21.91
C SER A 159 12.59 0.49 22.89
N GLY A 160 11.61 0.38 23.76
CA GLY A 160 11.48 -0.79 24.62
C GLY A 160 11.40 -2.13 23.86
N ILE A 161 11.49 -2.08 22.54
CA ILE A 161 11.35 -3.21 21.63
C ILE A 161 12.57 -3.25 20.72
N THR A 162 13.33 -4.29 20.85
CA THR A 162 14.51 -4.57 20.02
C THR A 162 14.28 -5.87 19.27
N GLY A 163 13.62 -5.80 18.12
CA GLY A 163 13.62 -6.88 17.16
C GLY A 163 15.03 -7.11 16.60
N ASN A 164 15.22 -8.21 15.92
CA ASN A 164 16.49 -8.60 15.30
C ASN A 164 16.38 -8.76 13.78
N MET A 165 15.28 -8.30 13.19
CA MET A 165 15.00 -8.36 11.76
C MET A 165 15.28 -7.03 11.09
N SER A 166 15.53 -7.03 9.78
CA SER A 166 15.43 -5.81 8.99
C SER A 166 13.98 -5.30 8.99
N ARG A 167 13.76 -3.99 8.78
CA ARG A 167 12.40 -3.45 8.69
C ARG A 167 11.55 -4.18 7.64
N GLY A 168 12.13 -4.52 6.49
CA GLY A 168 11.46 -5.28 5.46
C GLY A 168 10.99 -6.65 5.93
N ASP A 169 11.82 -7.38 6.66
CA ASP A 169 11.46 -8.68 7.23
C ASP A 169 10.41 -8.55 8.33
N ALA A 170 10.48 -7.50 9.15
CA ALA A 170 9.50 -7.21 10.20
C ALA A 170 8.11 -6.95 9.61
N VAL A 171 8.01 -6.19 8.52
CA VAL A 171 6.74 -5.97 7.80
C VAL A 171 6.24 -7.27 7.16
N LEU A 172 7.13 -8.15 6.68
CA LEU A 172 6.73 -9.47 6.18
C LEU A 172 6.03 -10.34 7.22
N VAL A 173 6.37 -10.19 8.50
CA VAL A 173 5.65 -10.86 9.61
C VAL A 173 4.18 -10.46 9.60
N LEU A 174 3.90 -9.16 9.50
CA LEU A 174 2.53 -8.64 9.41
C LEU A 174 1.81 -9.12 8.14
N VAL A 175 2.48 -9.05 6.99
CA VAL A 175 1.91 -9.52 5.70
C VAL A 175 1.56 -11.01 5.78
N LYS A 176 2.41 -11.84 6.38
CA LYS A 176 2.12 -13.27 6.60
C LYS A 176 0.89 -13.47 7.50
N ALA A 177 0.79 -12.72 8.60
CA ALA A 177 -0.33 -12.81 9.52
C ALA A 177 -1.66 -12.43 8.84
N LEU A 178 -1.68 -11.36 8.04
CA LEU A 178 -2.85 -10.96 7.26
C LEU A 178 -3.19 -11.99 6.16
N SER A 179 -2.18 -12.52 5.49
CA SER A 179 -2.35 -13.58 4.49
C SER A 179 -2.95 -14.85 5.11
N GLU A 180 -2.49 -15.24 6.30
CA GLU A 180 -3.05 -16.39 7.02
C GLU A 180 -4.50 -16.14 7.42
N ALA A 181 -4.82 -14.97 7.96
CA ALA A 181 -6.19 -14.58 8.29
C ALA A 181 -7.11 -14.59 7.06
N SER A 182 -6.61 -14.21 5.89
CA SER A 182 -7.39 -14.17 4.63
C SER A 182 -7.76 -15.56 4.07
N LYS A 183 -7.21 -16.64 4.59
CA LYS A 183 -7.62 -18.01 4.25
C LYS A 183 -8.97 -18.39 4.85
N ASP A 184 -9.38 -17.71 5.91
CA ASP A 184 -10.73 -17.82 6.47
C ASP A 184 -11.69 -16.96 5.63
N PRO A 185 -12.71 -17.53 4.98
CA PRO A 185 -13.63 -16.78 4.13
C PRO A 185 -14.36 -15.65 4.86
N ILE A 186 -14.70 -15.83 6.14
CA ILE A 186 -15.39 -14.82 6.95
C ILE A 186 -14.46 -13.64 7.21
N LYS A 187 -13.23 -13.90 7.63
CA LYS A 187 -12.22 -12.87 7.85
C LYS A 187 -11.88 -12.15 6.55
N LYS A 188 -11.73 -12.87 5.44
CA LYS A 188 -11.48 -12.28 4.12
C LYS A 188 -12.60 -11.32 3.71
N ASP A 189 -13.87 -11.70 3.87
CA ASP A 189 -15.02 -10.82 3.59
C ASP A 189 -15.00 -9.59 4.49
N THR A 190 -14.73 -9.76 5.78
CA THR A 190 -14.61 -8.66 6.74
C THR A 190 -13.50 -7.69 6.36
N MET A 191 -12.30 -8.19 6.08
CA MET A 191 -11.17 -7.37 5.60
C MET A 191 -11.54 -6.58 4.34
N THR A 192 -12.22 -7.21 3.40
CA THR A 192 -12.64 -6.56 2.14
C THR A 192 -13.61 -5.41 2.41
N LYS A 193 -14.60 -5.61 3.28
CA LYS A 193 -15.56 -4.57 3.66
C LYS A 193 -14.89 -3.38 4.34
N VAL A 194 -14.01 -3.66 5.31
CA VAL A 194 -13.27 -2.61 6.02
C VAL A 194 -12.32 -1.88 5.07
N ALA A 195 -11.62 -2.59 4.18
CA ALA A 195 -10.74 -1.93 3.20
C ALA A 195 -11.51 -0.99 2.25
N ILE A 196 -12.74 -1.33 1.86
CA ILE A 196 -13.61 -0.43 1.08
C ILE A 196 -14.03 0.79 1.92
N GLU A 197 -14.35 0.59 3.19
CA GLU A 197 -14.67 1.68 4.11
C GLU A 197 -13.48 2.63 4.29
N GLU A 198 -12.29 2.10 4.56
CA GLU A 198 -11.07 2.88 4.74
C GLU A 198 -10.64 3.60 3.44
N TYR A 199 -10.90 3.00 2.27
CA TYR A 199 -10.75 3.69 1.00
C TYR A 199 -11.70 4.90 0.89
N SER A 200 -12.94 4.76 1.35
CA SER A 200 -13.91 5.87 1.34
C SER A 200 -13.55 7.01 2.30
N LYS A 201 -12.82 6.70 3.38
CA LYS A 201 -12.29 7.66 4.36
C LYS A 201 -10.98 8.32 3.90
N GLY A 202 -10.34 7.80 2.84
CA GLY A 202 -9.04 8.27 2.37
C GLY A 202 -7.84 7.70 3.14
N ASN A 203 -8.05 6.69 3.99
CA ASN A 203 -6.97 5.95 4.66
C ASN A 203 -6.35 4.88 3.75
N ILE A 204 -6.99 4.60 2.62
CA ILE A 204 -6.44 3.86 1.48
C ILE A 204 -6.67 4.72 0.24
N VAL A 205 -5.62 4.95 -0.56
CA VAL A 205 -5.69 5.73 -1.79
C VAL A 205 -5.07 4.92 -2.92
N MET A 206 -5.64 4.98 -4.12
CA MET A 206 -5.14 4.21 -5.26
C MET A 206 -5.16 5.00 -6.56
N SER A 207 -4.11 4.88 -7.34
CA SER A 207 -4.01 5.35 -8.72
C SER A 207 -3.83 4.13 -9.67
N PRO A 208 -4.59 4.06 -10.80
CA PRO A 208 -5.65 4.95 -11.23
C PRO A 208 -6.87 4.94 -10.30
N SER A 209 -7.50 6.10 -10.12
CA SER A 209 -8.69 6.26 -9.28
C SER A 209 -9.82 5.29 -9.68
N GLY A 210 -10.50 4.72 -8.71
CA GLY A 210 -11.57 3.74 -8.91
C GLY A 210 -11.10 2.30 -9.20
N SER A 211 -9.79 2.07 -9.42
CA SER A 211 -9.25 0.73 -9.65
C SER A 211 -9.42 -0.17 -8.43
N PHE A 212 -9.30 0.41 -7.23
CA PHE A 212 -9.51 -0.30 -5.97
C PHE A 212 -10.93 -0.87 -5.87
N ILE A 213 -11.94 -0.02 -6.05
CA ILE A 213 -13.36 -0.44 -5.98
C ILE A 213 -13.68 -1.49 -7.04
N LYS A 214 -13.15 -1.33 -8.27
CA LYS A 214 -13.33 -2.32 -9.34
C LYS A 214 -12.72 -3.67 -8.99
N LEU A 215 -11.52 -3.68 -8.41
CA LEU A 215 -10.85 -4.90 -7.97
C LEU A 215 -11.63 -5.57 -6.84
N MET A 216 -12.06 -4.83 -5.83
CA MET A 216 -12.81 -5.36 -4.70
C MET A 216 -14.18 -5.88 -5.12
N ALA A 217 -14.92 -5.17 -5.99
CA ALA A 217 -16.20 -5.62 -6.52
C ALA A 217 -16.05 -6.96 -7.28
N THR A 218 -15.04 -7.08 -8.14
CA THR A 218 -14.81 -8.33 -8.89
C THR A 218 -14.54 -9.50 -7.95
N LYS A 219 -13.73 -9.27 -6.89
CA LYS A 219 -13.40 -10.31 -5.90
C LYS A 219 -14.56 -10.66 -4.99
N GLY A 220 -15.41 -9.70 -4.65
CA GLY A 220 -16.65 -9.93 -3.90
C GLY A 220 -17.64 -10.81 -4.68
N PHE A 221 -17.77 -10.60 -5.98
CA PHE A 221 -18.63 -11.44 -6.83
C PHE A 221 -18.10 -12.87 -7.01
N GLU A 222 -16.78 -13.06 -7.10
CA GLU A 222 -16.17 -14.40 -7.16
C GLU A 222 -16.38 -15.21 -5.87
N SER A 223 -16.55 -14.55 -4.73
CA SER A 223 -16.80 -15.22 -3.44
C SER A 223 -18.26 -15.65 -3.24
N LEU A 224 -19.16 -15.20 -4.10
CA LEU A 224 -20.60 -15.53 -4.08
C LEU A 224 -20.99 -16.58 -5.13
N SER A 225 -20.07 -16.98 -5.99
CA SER A 225 -20.23 -18.03 -7.00
C SER A 225 -19.59 -19.34 -6.57
#